data_df9f1d789f2d550dcd7be51fc58f23c4
#
_entry.id   df9f1d789f2d550dcd7be51fc58f23c4
#
_cell.length_a   1.000
_cell.length_b   1.000
_cell.length_c   1.000
_cell.angle_alpha   90.00
_cell.angle_beta   90.00
_cell.angle_gamma   90.00
#
_symmetry.space_group_name_H-M   'P 1'
#
loop_
_entity.id
_entity.type
_entity.pdbx_description
1 polymer ?
#
loop_
_entity_poly.entity_id
_entity_poly.type
_entity_poly.pdbx_seq_one_letter_code
_entity_poly.pdbx_strand_id
1 'polypeptide(L)'
;MVRDNDIPNFDSISRKLMSLERPKKPKMLVVDDEPDNLDLLYRTFRRDFDVLRAESGIDALSVLSTEGEVAVIISDQRMPEMKGTEFLSKTVPEFPDTVRIILTGFTDVEDLVEAINSGQVYKYITKPWDPNELKLVVQRAAETYELLKQRTEELHRAQAQTALLATIVQVAQESDSVESCLDPIARAFGENFGADGCILQLVENNTLTAAQGIYTTSEIIENNLEKDPLAQEAIATHTLQVWVNAPGVTLPVGAEYYQSVGLHAHLLIPILYRGSLLAVLSLQWRQKRPPLREDELKLIHLSAQQVGLALTITRYQR
;
A
#
# COMPACT_ATOMS: atom_id res chain seq x y z
N MET A 1 29.29 -16.11 12.79
CA MET A 1 28.04 -16.67 13.36
C MET A 1 27.22 -15.47 13.80
N VAL A 2 26.25 -15.05 13.02
CA VAL A 2 25.25 -14.05 13.40
C VAL A 2 24.39 -14.73 14.47
N ARG A 3 24.26 -14.13 15.63
CA ARG A 3 23.43 -14.67 16.70
C ARG A 3 21.96 -14.49 16.28
N ASP A 4 21.17 -15.55 16.32
CA ASP A 4 19.74 -15.58 16.00
C ASP A 4 18.86 -14.60 16.84
N ASN A 5 19.47 -13.81 17.71
CA ASN A 5 18.78 -12.88 18.62
C ASN A 5 18.67 -11.43 18.08
N ASP A 6 19.19 -11.16 16.89
CA ASP A 6 19.23 -9.78 16.35
C ASP A 6 18.07 -9.47 15.37
N ILE A 7 17.20 -10.43 15.07
CA ILE A 7 16.04 -10.19 14.20
C ILE A 7 14.87 -9.72 15.07
N PRO A 8 14.36 -8.49 14.86
CA PRO A 8 13.18 -8.01 15.56
C PRO A 8 12.00 -8.98 15.35
N ASN A 9 11.19 -9.19 16.39
CA ASN A 9 9.97 -9.99 16.26
C ASN A 9 8.92 -9.21 15.44
N PHE A 10 9.10 -9.21 14.10
CA PHE A 10 8.24 -8.50 13.15
C PHE A 10 6.78 -8.94 13.24
N ASP A 11 6.51 -10.20 13.58
CA ASP A 11 5.16 -10.73 13.75
C ASP A 11 4.42 -10.03 14.91
N SER A 12 5.10 -9.77 16.03
CA SER A 12 4.50 -9.04 17.16
C SER A 12 4.26 -7.55 16.83
N ILE A 13 5.15 -6.94 16.06
CA ILE A 13 5.04 -5.54 15.61
C ILE A 13 3.92 -5.43 14.58
N SER A 14 3.90 -6.31 13.58
CA SER A 14 2.86 -6.36 12.55
C SER A 14 1.48 -6.59 13.18
N ARG A 15 1.34 -7.50 14.15
CA ARG A 15 0.06 -7.71 14.87
C ARG A 15 -0.41 -6.48 15.62
N LYS A 16 0.48 -5.72 16.26
CA LYS A 16 0.12 -4.43 16.88
C LYS A 16 -0.41 -3.44 15.86
N LEU A 17 0.15 -3.46 14.65
CA LEU A 17 -0.26 -2.61 13.54
C LEU A 17 -1.55 -3.11 12.86
N MET A 18 -1.75 -4.43 12.74
CA MET A 18 -2.88 -5.06 12.05
C MET A 18 -4.16 -5.18 12.89
N SER A 19 -4.10 -5.06 14.22
CA SER A 19 -5.27 -5.25 15.13
C SER A 19 -6.41 -4.24 14.94
N LEU A 20 -6.32 -3.35 13.96
CA LEU A 20 -7.16 -2.17 13.80
C LEU A 20 -8.12 -2.18 12.61
N GLU A 21 -8.04 -3.11 11.69
CA GLU A 21 -8.94 -3.14 10.53
C GLU A 21 -9.80 -4.41 10.50
N ARG A 22 -11.13 -4.21 10.58
CA ARG A 22 -12.07 -5.24 10.14
C ARG A 22 -11.94 -5.35 8.61
N PRO A 23 -11.89 -6.57 8.04
CA PRO A 23 -11.91 -6.74 6.59
C PRO A 23 -13.14 -6.03 6.02
N LYS A 24 -12.91 -5.02 5.18
CA LYS A 24 -13.98 -4.35 4.44
C LYS A 24 -14.50 -5.31 3.38
N LYS A 25 -15.81 -5.29 3.17
CA LYS A 25 -16.40 -6.02 2.04
C LYS A 25 -15.80 -5.49 0.72
N PRO A 26 -15.48 -6.36 -0.25
CA PRO A 26 -15.05 -5.90 -1.55
C PRO A 26 -16.15 -5.06 -2.20
N LYS A 27 -15.78 -3.97 -2.88
CA LYS A 27 -16.70 -3.14 -3.65
C LYS A 27 -17.10 -3.86 -4.93
N MET A 28 -18.35 -3.68 -5.34
CA MET A 28 -18.89 -4.18 -6.59
C MET A 28 -19.71 -3.09 -7.25
N LEU A 29 -19.65 -2.97 -8.57
CA LEU A 29 -20.49 -2.07 -9.34
C LEU A 29 -21.49 -2.87 -10.19
N VAL A 30 -22.78 -2.54 -10.10
CA VAL A 30 -23.83 -3.08 -10.94
C VAL A 30 -24.41 -1.98 -11.82
N VAL A 31 -24.53 -2.25 -13.12
CA VAL A 31 -24.95 -1.28 -14.14
C VAL A 31 -26.05 -1.88 -14.99
N ASP A 32 -27.22 -1.28 -14.98
CA ASP A 32 -28.40 -1.69 -15.78
C ASP A 32 -29.34 -0.49 -15.89
N ASP A 33 -29.92 -0.21 -17.06
CA ASP A 33 -30.82 0.90 -17.25
C ASP A 33 -32.25 0.63 -16.72
N GLU A 34 -32.54 -0.62 -16.34
CA GLU A 34 -33.78 -1.00 -15.68
C GLU A 34 -33.63 -1.00 -14.14
N PRO A 35 -34.32 -0.10 -13.39
CA PRO A 35 -34.24 -0.02 -11.94
C PRO A 35 -34.57 -1.33 -11.20
N ASP A 36 -35.49 -2.13 -11.73
CA ASP A 36 -35.88 -3.41 -11.14
C ASP A 36 -34.70 -4.43 -11.17
N ASN A 37 -33.92 -4.43 -12.24
CA ASN A 37 -32.73 -5.26 -12.36
C ASN A 37 -31.65 -4.81 -11.36
N LEU A 38 -31.41 -3.50 -11.25
CA LEU A 38 -30.48 -2.94 -10.25
C LEU A 38 -30.88 -3.33 -8.82
N ASP A 39 -32.16 -3.23 -8.49
CA ASP A 39 -32.67 -3.62 -7.18
C ASP A 39 -32.52 -5.13 -6.92
N LEU A 40 -32.75 -5.96 -7.91
CA LEU A 40 -32.54 -7.40 -7.81
C LEU A 40 -31.08 -7.74 -7.56
N LEU A 41 -30.16 -7.17 -8.34
CA LEU A 41 -28.72 -7.37 -8.20
C LEU A 41 -28.23 -6.87 -6.83
N TYR A 42 -28.66 -5.67 -6.40
CA TYR A 42 -28.33 -5.13 -5.09
C TYR A 42 -28.76 -6.07 -3.96
N ARG A 43 -30.02 -6.55 -3.96
CA ARG A 43 -30.51 -7.47 -2.92
C ARG A 43 -29.76 -8.79 -2.92
N THR A 44 -29.33 -9.25 -4.10
CA THR A 44 -28.59 -10.50 -4.27
C THR A 44 -27.19 -10.42 -3.64
N PHE A 45 -26.48 -9.28 -3.77
CA PHE A 45 -25.06 -9.19 -3.43
C PHE A 45 -24.72 -8.35 -2.18
N ARG A 46 -25.61 -7.50 -1.66
CA ARG A 46 -25.35 -6.59 -0.52
C ARG A 46 -24.86 -7.26 0.77
N ARG A 47 -25.04 -8.57 0.92
CA ARG A 47 -24.54 -9.31 2.09
C ARG A 47 -23.03 -9.55 2.01
N ASP A 48 -22.53 -9.79 0.81
CA ASP A 48 -21.16 -10.22 0.55
C ASP A 48 -20.29 -9.08 0.03
N PHE A 49 -20.89 -8.08 -0.63
CA PHE A 49 -20.24 -6.94 -1.25
C PHE A 49 -20.78 -5.60 -0.73
N ASP A 50 -19.95 -4.55 -0.89
CA ASP A 50 -20.37 -3.15 -0.88
C ASP A 50 -20.80 -2.81 -2.33
N VAL A 51 -22.12 -2.75 -2.57
CA VAL A 51 -22.68 -2.70 -3.92
C VAL A 51 -22.99 -1.27 -4.33
N LEU A 52 -22.23 -0.76 -5.29
CA LEU A 52 -22.48 0.49 -6.01
C LEU A 52 -23.43 0.24 -7.16
N ARG A 53 -24.25 1.22 -7.53
CA ARG A 53 -25.25 1.12 -8.60
C ARG A 53 -25.11 2.27 -9.57
N ALA A 54 -25.31 2.01 -10.86
CA ALA A 54 -25.35 2.99 -11.92
C ALA A 54 -26.45 2.64 -12.94
N GLU A 55 -27.15 3.63 -13.45
CA GLU A 55 -28.27 3.45 -14.39
C GLU A 55 -27.82 3.52 -15.86
N SER A 56 -26.56 3.81 -16.13
CA SER A 56 -25.97 3.85 -17.48
C SER A 56 -24.47 3.66 -17.45
N GLY A 57 -23.85 3.39 -18.61
CA GLY A 57 -22.39 3.32 -18.74
C GLY A 57 -21.68 4.64 -18.39
N ILE A 58 -22.32 5.78 -18.67
CA ILE A 58 -21.77 7.10 -18.35
C ILE A 58 -21.80 7.34 -16.85
N ASP A 59 -22.91 7.04 -16.19
CA ASP A 59 -23.04 7.14 -14.73
C ASP A 59 -22.05 6.20 -14.04
N ALA A 60 -21.88 4.97 -14.55
CA ALA A 60 -20.93 4.00 -14.05
C ALA A 60 -19.47 4.51 -14.08
N LEU A 61 -19.05 5.20 -15.16
CA LEU A 61 -17.72 5.84 -15.22
C LEU A 61 -17.58 6.95 -14.18
N SER A 62 -18.62 7.74 -13.94
CA SER A 62 -18.63 8.78 -12.91
C SER A 62 -18.53 8.17 -11.49
N VAL A 63 -19.25 7.08 -11.22
CA VAL A 63 -19.15 6.34 -9.96
C VAL A 63 -17.73 5.83 -9.75
N LEU A 64 -17.10 5.21 -10.76
CA LEU A 64 -15.73 4.71 -10.66
C LEU A 64 -14.71 5.82 -10.44
N SER A 65 -14.88 6.98 -11.07
CA SER A 65 -13.98 8.11 -10.86
C SER A 65 -14.01 8.66 -9.42
N THR A 66 -15.13 8.51 -8.73
CA THR A 66 -15.33 9.00 -7.35
C THR A 66 -14.98 7.95 -6.31
N GLU A 67 -15.45 6.73 -6.52
CA GLU A 67 -15.34 5.62 -5.56
C GLU A 67 -14.05 4.79 -5.73
N GLY A 68 -13.38 4.93 -6.88
CA GLY A 68 -12.19 4.18 -7.24
C GLY A 68 -12.48 2.74 -7.67
N GLU A 69 -11.44 1.92 -7.60
CA GLU A 69 -11.45 0.53 -8.05
C GLU A 69 -12.48 -0.34 -7.31
N VAL A 70 -13.14 -1.23 -8.06
CA VAL A 70 -14.06 -2.24 -7.55
C VAL A 70 -13.57 -3.65 -7.93
N ALA A 71 -13.91 -4.64 -7.12
CA ALA A 71 -13.51 -6.03 -7.38
C ALA A 71 -14.21 -6.61 -8.61
N VAL A 72 -15.50 -6.37 -8.73
CA VAL A 72 -16.33 -6.92 -9.81
C VAL A 72 -17.26 -5.85 -10.37
N ILE A 73 -17.35 -5.79 -11.69
CA ILE A 73 -18.38 -5.03 -12.40
C ILE A 73 -19.35 -6.03 -13.06
N ILE A 74 -20.65 -5.83 -12.85
CA ILE A 74 -21.71 -6.48 -13.62
C ILE A 74 -22.41 -5.40 -14.42
N SER A 75 -22.45 -5.54 -15.75
CA SER A 75 -23.12 -4.59 -16.64
C SER A 75 -24.11 -5.27 -17.53
N ASP A 76 -25.27 -4.66 -17.72
CA ASP A 76 -26.13 -5.01 -18.86
C ASP A 76 -25.42 -4.66 -20.18
N GLN A 77 -25.72 -5.42 -21.23
CA GLN A 77 -25.18 -5.17 -22.58
C GLN A 77 -25.93 -4.08 -23.32
N ARG A 78 -27.26 -4.02 -23.18
CA ARG A 78 -28.12 -3.12 -23.95
C ARG A 78 -28.55 -1.93 -23.13
N MET A 79 -27.75 -0.92 -23.06
CA MET A 79 -28.08 0.33 -22.38
C MET A 79 -28.14 1.49 -23.39
N PRO A 80 -28.96 2.53 -23.15
CA PRO A 80 -28.93 3.76 -23.93
C PRO A 80 -27.53 4.41 -23.97
N GLU A 81 -27.20 5.06 -25.07
CA GLU A 81 -25.98 5.86 -25.28
C GLU A 81 -24.68 5.07 -25.32
N MET A 82 -24.51 4.04 -24.46
CA MET A 82 -23.27 3.27 -24.36
C MET A 82 -23.56 1.80 -24.06
N LYS A 83 -23.12 0.90 -24.95
CA LYS A 83 -23.23 -0.55 -24.71
C LYS A 83 -22.34 -0.99 -23.53
N GLY A 84 -22.74 -2.08 -22.83
CA GLY A 84 -21.96 -2.64 -21.73
C GLY A 84 -20.53 -3.00 -22.12
N THR A 85 -20.32 -3.60 -23.30
CA THR A 85 -18.97 -3.89 -23.82
C THR A 85 -18.13 -2.64 -24.01
N GLU A 86 -18.70 -1.53 -24.51
CA GLU A 86 -18.01 -0.26 -24.67
C GLU A 86 -17.64 0.34 -23.31
N PHE A 87 -18.58 0.34 -22.36
CA PHE A 87 -18.33 0.80 -21.00
C PHE A 87 -17.18 0.01 -20.37
N LEU A 88 -17.25 -1.32 -20.38
CA LEU A 88 -16.24 -2.18 -19.76
C LEU A 88 -14.87 -2.00 -20.39
N SER A 89 -14.79 -1.85 -21.71
CA SER A 89 -13.54 -1.58 -22.41
C SER A 89 -12.84 -0.30 -21.90
N LYS A 90 -13.61 0.76 -21.61
CA LYS A 90 -13.09 2.02 -21.08
C LYS A 90 -12.52 1.91 -19.67
N THR A 91 -12.95 0.90 -18.89
CA THR A 91 -12.46 0.68 -17.53
C THR A 91 -11.15 -0.10 -17.45
N VAL A 92 -10.74 -0.79 -18.53
CA VAL A 92 -9.55 -1.67 -18.53
C VAL A 92 -8.24 -0.92 -18.23
N PRO A 93 -7.97 0.26 -18.85
CA PRO A 93 -6.70 0.96 -18.61
C PRO A 93 -6.52 1.47 -17.19
N GLU A 94 -7.61 1.89 -16.52
CA GLU A 94 -7.56 2.45 -15.16
C GLU A 94 -7.65 1.39 -14.07
N PHE A 95 -8.44 0.33 -14.33
CA PHE A 95 -8.73 -0.73 -13.35
C PHE A 95 -8.44 -2.12 -13.95
N PRO A 96 -7.17 -2.45 -14.27
CA PRO A 96 -6.84 -3.69 -14.97
C PRO A 96 -7.21 -4.95 -14.19
N ASP A 97 -7.14 -4.93 -12.86
CA ASP A 97 -7.41 -6.09 -11.99
C ASP A 97 -8.92 -6.33 -11.78
N THR A 98 -9.78 -5.31 -12.02
CA THR A 98 -11.23 -5.44 -11.89
C THR A 98 -11.78 -6.53 -12.82
N VAL A 99 -12.60 -7.44 -12.28
CA VAL A 99 -13.20 -8.51 -13.05
C VAL A 99 -14.58 -8.08 -13.60
N ARG A 100 -14.79 -8.25 -14.89
CA ARG A 100 -15.93 -7.71 -15.68
C ARG A 100 -16.85 -8.80 -16.15
N ILE A 101 -18.14 -8.68 -15.84
CA ILE A 101 -19.19 -9.62 -16.23
C ILE A 101 -20.27 -8.87 -17.01
N ILE A 102 -20.75 -9.45 -18.11
CA ILE A 102 -21.87 -8.91 -18.88
C ILE A 102 -23.12 -9.77 -18.68
N LEU A 103 -24.24 -9.10 -18.48
CA LEU A 103 -25.59 -9.69 -18.59
C LEU A 103 -26.13 -9.37 -19.96
N THR A 104 -26.67 -10.37 -20.68
CA THR A 104 -27.10 -10.19 -22.06
C THR A 104 -28.32 -11.03 -22.44
N GLY A 105 -29.10 -10.58 -23.42
CA GLY A 105 -30.08 -11.40 -24.11
C GLY A 105 -29.43 -12.31 -25.18
N PHE A 106 -30.16 -13.28 -25.69
CA PHE A 106 -29.65 -14.29 -26.64
C PHE A 106 -29.14 -13.74 -27.98
N THR A 107 -29.37 -12.47 -28.32
CA THR A 107 -29.12 -11.92 -29.67
C THR A 107 -27.76 -11.22 -29.82
N ASP A 108 -26.98 -11.05 -28.78
CA ASP A 108 -25.79 -10.20 -28.79
C ASP A 108 -24.43 -10.98 -28.65
N VAL A 109 -24.50 -12.29 -28.92
CA VAL A 109 -23.38 -13.21 -28.64
C VAL A 109 -22.15 -12.92 -29.53
N GLU A 110 -22.33 -12.42 -30.76
CA GLU A 110 -21.20 -12.15 -31.67
C GLU A 110 -20.33 -10.99 -31.19
N ASP A 111 -20.91 -9.87 -30.73
CA ASP A 111 -20.19 -8.72 -30.15
C ASP A 111 -19.45 -9.11 -28.87
N LEU A 112 -19.95 -10.10 -28.13
CA LEU A 112 -19.38 -10.55 -26.87
C LEU A 112 -18.17 -11.48 -27.04
N VAL A 113 -18.10 -12.27 -28.11
CA VAL A 113 -16.98 -13.16 -28.39
C VAL A 113 -15.69 -12.35 -28.59
N GLU A 114 -15.74 -11.22 -29.26
CA GLU A 114 -14.60 -10.34 -29.43
C GLU A 114 -14.13 -9.73 -28.11
N ALA A 115 -15.05 -9.25 -27.29
CA ALA A 115 -14.76 -8.67 -25.98
C ALA A 115 -14.14 -9.68 -25.00
N ILE A 116 -14.55 -10.95 -25.07
CA ILE A 116 -13.95 -12.04 -24.27
C ILE A 116 -12.56 -12.37 -24.79
N ASN A 117 -12.41 -12.53 -26.10
CA ASN A 117 -11.13 -12.91 -26.72
C ASN A 117 -10.06 -11.84 -26.52
N SER A 118 -10.45 -10.56 -26.44
CA SER A 118 -9.55 -9.44 -26.12
C SER A 118 -9.26 -9.29 -24.62
N GLY A 119 -9.81 -10.15 -23.76
CA GLY A 119 -9.61 -10.14 -22.31
C GLY A 119 -10.34 -9.00 -21.57
N GLN A 120 -11.23 -8.28 -22.25
CA GLN A 120 -11.98 -7.15 -21.66
C GLN A 120 -13.13 -7.62 -20.76
N VAL A 121 -13.68 -8.82 -21.01
CA VAL A 121 -14.79 -9.42 -20.29
C VAL A 121 -14.41 -10.81 -19.79
N TYR A 122 -14.57 -11.04 -18.50
CA TYR A 122 -14.31 -12.34 -17.87
C TYR A 122 -15.35 -13.39 -18.27
N LYS A 123 -16.62 -13.00 -18.24
CA LYS A 123 -17.73 -13.90 -18.55
C LYS A 123 -18.98 -13.11 -18.95
N TYR A 124 -19.78 -13.71 -19.85
CA TYR A 124 -21.16 -13.27 -20.07
C TYR A 124 -22.16 -14.25 -19.45
N ILE A 125 -23.30 -13.75 -19.07
CA ILE A 125 -24.44 -14.54 -18.53
C ILE A 125 -25.70 -14.13 -19.27
N THR A 126 -26.43 -15.12 -19.77
CA THR A 126 -27.66 -14.87 -20.53
C THR A 126 -28.85 -14.62 -19.60
N LYS A 127 -29.68 -13.62 -19.95
CA LYS A 127 -30.97 -13.35 -19.30
C LYS A 127 -32.03 -14.31 -19.86
N PRO A 128 -32.93 -14.90 -19.03
CA PRO A 128 -32.97 -14.78 -17.56
C PRO A 128 -31.90 -15.65 -16.89
N TRP A 129 -31.30 -15.14 -15.82
CA TRP A 129 -30.28 -15.89 -15.05
C TRP A 129 -30.84 -16.53 -13.78
N ASP A 130 -30.25 -17.62 -13.35
CA ASP A 130 -30.45 -18.18 -12.02
C ASP A 130 -29.63 -17.41 -10.97
N PRO A 131 -30.25 -16.90 -9.87
CA PRO A 131 -29.53 -16.15 -8.84
C PRO A 131 -28.38 -16.93 -8.17
N ASN A 132 -28.50 -18.25 -8.06
CA ASN A 132 -27.46 -19.07 -7.45
C ASN A 132 -26.28 -19.28 -8.41
N GLU A 133 -26.54 -19.50 -9.68
CA GLU A 133 -25.49 -19.55 -10.70
C GLU A 133 -24.75 -18.22 -10.81
N LEU A 134 -25.49 -17.11 -10.83
CA LEU A 134 -24.87 -15.77 -10.86
C LEU A 134 -23.98 -15.54 -9.62
N LYS A 135 -24.44 -15.92 -8.42
CA LYS A 135 -23.64 -15.83 -7.19
C LYS A 135 -22.35 -16.61 -7.29
N LEU A 136 -22.38 -17.85 -7.79
CA LEU A 136 -21.17 -18.66 -7.96
C LEU A 136 -20.16 -18.03 -8.93
N VAL A 137 -20.66 -17.44 -10.03
CA VAL A 137 -19.79 -16.74 -10.99
C VAL A 137 -19.15 -15.52 -10.37
N VAL A 138 -19.93 -14.71 -9.66
CA VAL A 138 -19.46 -13.50 -8.99
C VAL A 138 -18.45 -13.82 -7.88
N GLN A 139 -18.70 -14.88 -7.12
CA GLN A 139 -17.75 -15.33 -6.09
C GLN A 139 -16.39 -15.71 -6.70
N ARG A 140 -16.39 -16.49 -7.79
CA ARG A 140 -15.16 -16.83 -8.52
C ARG A 140 -14.49 -15.59 -9.14
N ALA A 141 -15.28 -14.63 -9.62
CA ALA A 141 -14.77 -13.35 -10.11
C ALA A 141 -14.06 -12.56 -9.00
N ALA A 142 -14.64 -12.51 -7.80
CA ALA A 142 -14.02 -11.87 -6.66
C ALA A 142 -12.71 -12.57 -6.21
N GLU A 143 -12.70 -13.90 -6.19
CA GLU A 143 -11.48 -14.69 -5.93
C GLU A 143 -10.39 -14.42 -6.98
N THR A 144 -10.77 -14.27 -8.24
CA THR A 144 -9.84 -13.91 -9.34
C THR A 144 -9.28 -12.51 -9.15
N TYR A 145 -10.13 -11.54 -8.80
CA TYR A 145 -9.69 -10.17 -8.49
C TYR A 145 -8.67 -10.15 -7.36
N GLU A 146 -8.96 -10.82 -6.23
CA GLU A 146 -8.04 -10.89 -5.09
C GLU A 146 -6.68 -11.46 -5.50
N LEU A 147 -6.68 -12.52 -6.32
CA LEU A 147 -5.43 -13.12 -6.81
C LEU A 147 -4.65 -12.17 -7.73
N LEU A 148 -5.33 -11.51 -8.67
CA LEU A 148 -4.70 -10.51 -9.55
C LEU A 148 -4.13 -9.35 -8.75
N LYS A 149 -4.92 -8.82 -7.81
CA LYS A 149 -4.53 -7.72 -6.93
C LYS A 149 -3.29 -8.06 -6.10
N GLN A 150 -3.27 -9.24 -5.50
CA GLN A 150 -2.09 -9.73 -4.77
C GLN A 150 -0.84 -9.77 -5.65
N ARG A 151 -0.94 -10.31 -6.87
CA ARG A 151 0.19 -10.38 -7.82
C ARG A 151 0.69 -9.01 -8.24
N THR A 152 -0.23 -8.10 -8.55
CA THR A 152 0.10 -6.72 -8.94
C THR A 152 0.80 -6.01 -7.78
N GLU A 153 0.29 -6.14 -6.55
CA GLU A 153 0.91 -5.59 -5.35
C GLU A 153 2.29 -6.20 -5.07
N GLU A 154 2.47 -7.51 -5.24
CA GLU A 154 3.77 -8.18 -5.08
C GLU A 154 4.80 -7.68 -6.09
N LEU A 155 4.39 -7.52 -7.37
CA LEU A 155 5.24 -6.96 -8.41
C LEU A 155 5.68 -5.52 -8.09
N HIS A 156 4.74 -4.66 -7.70
CA HIS A 156 5.05 -3.29 -7.33
C HIS A 156 6.02 -3.23 -6.15
N ARG A 157 5.82 -4.08 -5.14
CA ARG A 157 6.74 -4.17 -3.99
C ARG A 157 8.14 -4.63 -4.39
N ALA A 158 8.24 -5.66 -5.23
CA ALA A 158 9.53 -6.14 -5.71
C ALA A 158 10.27 -5.09 -6.53
N GLN A 159 9.57 -4.35 -7.38
CA GLN A 159 10.13 -3.22 -8.13
C GLN A 159 10.60 -2.09 -7.21
N ALA A 160 9.78 -1.70 -6.25
CA ALA A 160 10.09 -0.68 -5.26
C ALA A 160 11.33 -1.07 -4.42
N GLN A 161 11.40 -2.34 -4.00
CA GLN A 161 12.58 -2.90 -3.30
C GLN A 161 13.84 -2.80 -4.14
N THR A 162 13.77 -3.19 -5.40
CA THR A 162 14.92 -3.15 -6.30
C THR A 162 15.37 -1.72 -6.54
N ALA A 163 14.46 -0.79 -6.72
CA ALA A 163 14.75 0.64 -6.90
C ALA A 163 15.42 1.23 -5.65
N LEU A 164 14.91 0.94 -4.45
CA LEU A 164 15.50 1.40 -3.19
C LEU A 164 16.94 0.91 -3.02
N LEU A 165 17.18 -0.38 -3.24
CA LEU A 165 18.53 -0.96 -3.14
C LEU A 165 19.48 -0.36 -4.18
N ALA A 166 19.03 -0.18 -5.43
CA ALA A 166 19.80 0.47 -6.48
C ALA A 166 20.18 1.90 -6.10
N THR A 167 19.25 2.67 -5.56
CA THR A 167 19.50 4.04 -5.07
C THR A 167 20.53 4.05 -3.95
N ILE A 168 20.43 3.17 -2.95
CA ILE A 168 21.41 3.09 -1.84
C ILE A 168 22.81 2.80 -2.40
N VAL A 169 22.96 1.87 -3.33
CA VAL A 169 24.23 1.51 -3.95
C VAL A 169 24.79 2.67 -4.78
N GLN A 170 23.96 3.27 -5.60
CA GLN A 170 24.35 4.40 -6.44
C GLN A 170 24.82 5.58 -5.61
N VAL A 171 24.06 5.96 -4.56
CA VAL A 171 24.43 7.04 -3.65
C VAL A 171 25.77 6.75 -2.97
N ALA A 172 26.02 5.49 -2.54
CA ALA A 172 27.30 5.12 -1.95
C ALA A 172 28.49 5.22 -2.93
N GLN A 173 28.26 5.03 -4.22
CA GLN A 173 29.30 5.14 -5.26
C GLN A 173 29.57 6.57 -5.72
N GLU A 174 28.54 7.40 -5.78
CA GLU A 174 28.61 8.76 -6.33
C GLU A 174 28.87 9.85 -5.27
N SER A 175 28.71 9.53 -3.98
CA SER A 175 28.84 10.52 -2.90
C SER A 175 30.29 10.69 -2.47
N ASP A 176 30.72 11.95 -2.37
CA ASP A 176 32.08 12.32 -1.92
C ASP A 176 32.24 12.30 -0.39
N SER A 177 31.15 12.27 0.35
CA SER A 177 31.14 12.25 1.83
C SER A 177 29.93 11.50 2.38
N VAL A 178 30.03 11.08 3.65
CA VAL A 178 28.91 10.43 4.35
C VAL A 178 27.69 11.36 4.44
N GLU A 179 27.93 12.65 4.66
CA GLU A 179 26.89 13.66 4.77
C GLU A 179 26.11 13.81 3.46
N SER A 180 26.79 13.72 2.31
CA SER A 180 26.12 13.82 1.00
C SER A 180 25.25 12.61 0.65
N CYS A 181 25.41 11.49 1.36
CA CYS A 181 24.55 10.32 1.23
C CYS A 181 23.18 10.48 1.93
N LEU A 182 23.08 11.34 2.95
CA LEU A 182 21.96 11.31 3.90
C LEU A 182 20.64 11.73 3.28
N ASP A 183 20.60 12.85 2.57
CA ASP A 183 19.37 13.36 1.92
C ASP A 183 18.84 12.42 0.83
N PRO A 184 19.66 11.92 -0.13
CA PRO A 184 19.19 10.98 -1.14
C PRO A 184 18.63 9.68 -0.54
N ILE A 185 19.28 9.15 0.50
CA ILE A 185 18.80 7.93 1.17
C ILE A 185 17.51 8.20 1.94
N ALA A 186 17.42 9.31 2.69
CA ALA A 186 16.20 9.69 3.40
C ALA A 186 15.01 9.86 2.43
N ARG A 187 15.25 10.50 1.29
CA ARG A 187 14.25 10.63 0.21
C ARG A 187 13.81 9.27 -0.33
N ALA A 188 14.76 8.38 -0.65
CA ALA A 188 14.45 7.07 -1.19
C ALA A 188 13.59 6.24 -0.24
N PHE A 189 13.86 6.28 1.06
CA PHE A 189 13.00 5.61 2.06
C PHE A 189 11.63 6.28 2.19
N GLY A 190 11.58 7.61 2.27
CA GLY A 190 10.31 8.35 2.39
C GLY A 190 9.37 8.06 1.23
N GLU A 191 9.85 8.15 -0.02
CA GLU A 191 9.08 7.87 -1.24
C GLU A 191 8.66 6.40 -1.32
N ASN A 192 9.58 5.47 -1.06
CA ASN A 192 9.32 4.04 -1.20
C ASN A 192 8.26 3.53 -0.22
N PHE A 193 8.28 4.03 1.01
CA PHE A 193 7.34 3.62 2.06
C PHE A 193 6.18 4.59 2.25
N GLY A 194 6.02 5.58 1.37
CA GLY A 194 4.94 6.57 1.42
C GLY A 194 4.88 7.28 2.78
N ALA A 195 6.04 7.61 3.35
CA ALA A 195 6.11 8.37 4.58
C ALA A 195 5.91 9.86 4.29
N ASP A 196 5.23 10.58 5.19
CA ASP A 196 5.09 12.03 5.11
C ASP A 196 6.41 12.72 5.44
N GLY A 197 7.27 12.05 6.23
CA GLY A 197 8.61 12.48 6.54
C GLY A 197 9.58 11.32 6.78
N CYS A 198 10.83 11.54 6.40
CA CYS A 198 11.93 10.63 6.71
C CYS A 198 13.16 11.42 7.14
N ILE A 199 13.78 11.02 8.25
CA ILE A 199 15.01 11.61 8.77
C ILE A 199 16.03 10.49 8.89
N LEU A 200 17.21 10.69 8.30
CA LEU A 200 18.39 9.84 8.50
C LEU A 200 19.46 10.68 9.18
N GLN A 201 19.77 10.40 10.44
CA GLN A 201 20.72 11.18 11.24
C GLN A 201 21.86 10.32 11.76
N LEU A 202 23.09 10.80 11.61
CA LEU A 202 24.26 10.08 12.10
C LEU A 202 24.33 10.06 13.62
N VAL A 203 24.87 8.97 14.13
CA VAL A 203 25.12 8.75 15.56
C VAL A 203 26.61 8.53 15.79
N GLU A 204 27.18 9.24 16.76
CA GLU A 204 28.55 9.04 17.23
C GLU A 204 28.56 8.95 18.76
N ASN A 205 29.20 7.93 19.29
CA ASN A 205 29.24 7.67 20.74
C ASN A 205 27.87 7.63 21.40
N ASN A 206 26.89 6.99 20.74
CA ASN A 206 25.48 6.93 21.15
C ASN A 206 24.79 8.31 21.27
N THR A 207 25.28 9.31 20.57
CA THR A 207 24.70 10.66 20.55
C THR A 207 24.40 11.06 19.10
N LEU A 208 23.26 11.66 18.87
CA LEU A 208 22.90 12.21 17.56
C LEU A 208 23.86 13.36 17.20
N THR A 209 24.34 13.36 15.96
CA THR A 209 25.21 14.44 15.43
C THR A 209 24.37 15.48 14.69
N ALA A 210 24.98 16.58 14.26
CA ALA A 210 24.31 17.56 13.41
C ALA A 210 24.12 17.08 11.95
N ALA A 211 24.84 16.02 11.54
CA ALA A 211 24.76 15.50 10.18
C ALA A 211 23.49 14.67 9.99
N GLN A 212 22.61 15.17 9.14
CA GLN A 212 21.29 14.58 8.89
C GLN A 212 20.87 14.77 7.42
N GLY A 213 20.02 13.86 6.94
CA GLY A 213 19.25 14.00 5.71
C GLY A 213 17.75 14.01 6.04
N ILE A 214 17.00 14.89 5.42
CA ILE A 214 15.57 15.07 5.67
C ILE A 214 14.79 15.03 4.35
N TYR A 215 13.74 14.21 4.35
CA TYR A 215 12.72 14.18 3.31
C TYR A 215 11.35 14.53 3.90
N THR A 216 10.56 15.33 3.18
CA THR A 216 9.18 15.68 3.55
C THR A 216 8.33 15.89 2.30
N THR A 217 7.03 15.52 2.38
CA THR A 217 6.10 15.62 1.24
C THR A 217 5.47 17.00 1.10
N SER A 218 5.10 17.68 2.21
CA SER A 218 4.27 18.90 2.12
C SER A 218 4.60 19.99 3.13
N GLU A 219 4.97 19.65 4.34
CA GLU A 219 5.32 20.62 5.39
C GLU A 219 6.73 20.35 5.89
N ILE A 220 7.42 21.40 6.30
CA ILE A 220 8.75 21.25 6.91
C ILE A 220 8.59 20.42 8.19
N ILE A 221 9.16 19.23 8.20
CA ILE A 221 9.28 18.42 9.40
C ILE A 221 10.54 18.88 10.12
N GLU A 222 10.36 19.47 11.29
CA GLU A 222 11.49 19.79 12.16
C GLU A 222 12.05 18.48 12.72
N ASN A 223 13.39 18.38 12.69
CA ASN A 223 14.04 17.25 13.36
C ASN A 223 14.02 17.45 14.88
N ASN A 224 13.23 16.64 15.55
CA ASN A 224 13.10 16.60 17.00
C ASN A 224 13.59 15.26 17.60
N LEU A 225 14.41 14.48 16.89
CA LEU A 225 14.86 13.16 17.33
C LEU A 225 15.63 13.19 18.66
N GLU A 226 16.29 14.29 18.98
CA GLU A 226 16.96 14.46 20.29
C GLU A 226 15.99 14.41 21.47
N LYS A 227 14.74 14.87 21.26
CA LYS A 227 13.68 14.88 22.28
C LYS A 227 12.72 13.71 22.16
N ASP A 228 12.89 12.89 21.13
CA ASP A 228 12.02 11.78 20.84
C ASP A 228 12.33 10.57 21.76
N PRO A 229 11.39 10.13 22.59
CA PRO A 229 11.63 9.03 23.54
C PRO A 229 11.99 7.71 22.83
N LEU A 230 11.39 7.42 21.67
CA LEU A 230 11.70 6.20 20.92
C LEU A 230 13.06 6.28 20.22
N ALA A 231 13.49 7.48 19.80
CA ALA A 231 14.84 7.66 19.26
C ALA A 231 15.89 7.38 20.32
N GLN A 232 15.69 7.87 21.54
CA GLN A 232 16.58 7.58 22.67
C GLN A 232 16.60 6.08 23.00
N GLU A 233 15.44 5.42 22.99
CA GLU A 233 15.34 3.98 23.21
C GLU A 233 15.99 3.17 22.08
N ALA A 234 15.78 3.54 20.81
CA ALA A 234 16.42 2.90 19.67
C ALA A 234 17.94 3.00 19.71
N ILE A 235 18.49 4.15 20.13
CA ILE A 235 19.92 4.38 20.31
C ILE A 235 20.47 3.55 21.48
N ALA A 236 19.75 3.48 22.60
CA ALA A 236 20.20 2.76 23.78
C ALA A 236 20.14 1.24 23.63
N THR A 237 19.09 0.72 22.95
CA THR A 237 18.83 -0.72 22.87
C THR A 237 19.33 -1.34 21.57
N HIS A 238 19.64 -0.52 20.55
CA HIS A 238 19.93 -0.96 19.18
C HIS A 238 18.81 -1.79 18.53
N THR A 239 17.56 -1.54 18.96
CA THR A 239 16.38 -2.25 18.46
C THR A 239 15.42 -1.30 17.77
N LEU A 240 14.70 -1.84 16.78
CA LEU A 240 13.64 -1.13 16.08
C LEU A 240 12.54 -0.73 17.07
N GLN A 241 12.11 0.53 17.00
CA GLN A 241 11.03 1.08 17.83
C GLN A 241 9.87 1.52 16.95
N VAL A 242 8.65 1.35 17.44
CA VAL A 242 7.43 1.72 16.71
C VAL A 242 6.40 2.33 17.64
N TRP A 243 5.78 3.39 17.17
CA TRP A 243 4.60 3.99 17.78
C TRP A 243 3.47 4.12 16.74
N VAL A 244 2.23 3.87 17.19
CA VAL A 244 1.04 4.03 16.36
C VAL A 244 -0.09 4.60 17.22
N ASN A 245 -0.79 5.59 16.70
CA ASN A 245 -1.99 6.14 17.32
C ASN A 245 -3.18 5.20 17.07
N ALA A 246 -3.35 4.24 17.97
CA ALA A 246 -4.39 3.22 17.87
C ALA A 246 -5.40 3.38 19.00
N PRO A 247 -6.72 3.46 18.73
CA PRO A 247 -7.73 3.47 19.77
C PRO A 247 -7.71 2.18 20.58
N GLY A 248 -7.62 2.28 21.91
CA GLY A 248 -7.68 1.13 22.82
C GLY A 248 -6.34 0.45 23.15
N VAL A 249 -5.24 0.95 22.62
CA VAL A 249 -3.90 0.54 23.06
C VAL A 249 -3.48 1.42 24.24
N THR A 250 -3.01 0.78 25.33
CA THR A 250 -2.39 1.51 26.44
C THR A 250 -1.23 2.31 25.88
N LEU A 251 -1.33 3.64 25.93
CA LEU A 251 -0.34 4.53 25.35
C LEU A 251 1.01 4.30 26.03
N PRO A 252 2.07 3.96 25.29
CA PRO A 252 3.41 3.87 25.86
C PRO A 252 3.87 5.23 26.40
N VAL A 253 4.87 5.22 27.24
CA VAL A 253 5.52 6.44 27.73
C VAL A 253 5.93 7.30 26.54
N GLY A 254 5.47 8.58 26.51
CA GLY A 254 5.77 9.49 25.39
C GLY A 254 4.65 9.66 24.35
N ALA A 255 3.50 9.01 24.49
CA ALA A 255 2.37 9.17 23.54
C ALA A 255 1.89 10.63 23.39
N GLU A 256 1.94 11.41 24.47
CA GLU A 256 1.61 12.84 24.45
C GLU A 256 2.53 13.62 23.51
N TYR A 257 3.80 13.23 23.43
CA TYR A 257 4.76 13.80 22.50
C TYR A 257 4.32 13.63 21.05
N TYR A 258 3.97 12.39 20.62
CA TYR A 258 3.57 12.11 19.23
C TYR A 258 2.26 12.77 18.84
N GLN A 259 1.32 12.88 19.78
CA GLN A 259 0.08 13.60 19.57
C GLN A 259 0.33 15.11 19.40
N SER A 260 1.24 15.69 20.18
CA SER A 260 1.59 17.11 20.09
C SER A 260 2.25 17.49 18.78
N VAL A 261 3.04 16.58 18.17
CA VAL A 261 3.68 16.78 16.86
C VAL A 261 2.81 16.30 15.68
N GLY A 262 1.58 15.83 15.97
CA GLY A 262 0.60 15.46 14.93
C GLY A 262 0.95 14.20 14.15
N LEU A 263 1.73 13.28 14.72
CA LEU A 263 2.05 12.00 14.09
C LEU A 263 0.93 10.99 14.32
N HIS A 264 0.66 10.17 13.31
CA HIS A 264 -0.22 9.01 13.39
C HIS A 264 0.54 7.70 13.58
N ALA A 265 1.69 7.58 12.94
CA ALA A 265 2.62 6.46 13.13
C ALA A 265 4.06 6.96 13.02
N HIS A 266 4.95 6.30 13.76
CA HIS A 266 6.39 6.57 13.76
C HIS A 266 7.16 5.26 13.87
N LEU A 267 8.13 5.07 12.99
CA LEU A 267 9.02 3.92 12.98
C LEU A 267 10.46 4.40 13.04
N LEU A 268 11.21 3.90 14.01
CA LEU A 268 12.62 4.22 14.22
C LEU A 268 13.47 2.98 14.08
N ILE A 269 14.48 3.06 13.22
CA ILE A 269 15.35 1.95 12.85
C ILE A 269 16.79 2.35 13.13
N PRO A 270 17.49 1.68 14.05
CA PRO A 270 18.92 1.86 14.22
C PRO A 270 19.67 1.24 13.04
N ILE A 271 20.56 2.03 12.42
CA ILE A 271 21.41 1.60 11.32
C ILE A 271 22.72 1.07 11.92
N LEU A 272 22.87 -0.24 11.88
CA LEU A 272 24.01 -0.94 12.47
C LEU A 272 24.98 -1.46 11.41
N TYR A 273 26.26 -1.40 11.68
CA TYR A 273 27.29 -2.09 10.92
C TYR A 273 28.29 -2.76 11.86
N ARG A 274 28.42 -4.10 11.77
CA ARG A 274 29.27 -4.93 12.66
C ARG A 274 29.05 -4.65 14.15
N GLY A 275 27.80 -4.43 14.55
CA GLY A 275 27.41 -4.15 15.94
C GLY A 275 27.59 -2.70 16.39
N SER A 276 28.16 -1.82 15.56
CA SER A 276 28.28 -0.39 15.84
C SER A 276 27.11 0.37 15.28
N LEU A 277 26.48 1.23 16.08
CA LEU A 277 25.41 2.13 15.65
C LEU A 277 26.03 3.30 14.85
N LEU A 278 25.61 3.48 13.60
CA LEU A 278 26.11 4.52 12.69
C LEU A 278 25.13 5.66 12.53
N ALA A 279 23.82 5.35 12.49
CA ALA A 279 22.76 6.32 12.26
C ALA A 279 21.42 5.80 12.82
N VAL A 280 20.45 6.69 12.88
CA VAL A 280 19.03 6.35 13.10
C VAL A 280 18.23 6.80 11.91
N LEU A 281 17.38 5.92 11.38
CA LEU A 281 16.40 6.22 10.34
C LEU A 281 15.02 6.33 10.99
N SER A 282 14.35 7.46 10.77
CA SER A 282 12.99 7.77 11.24
C SER A 282 12.05 7.85 10.07
N LEU A 283 10.96 7.07 10.08
CA LEU A 283 9.87 7.15 9.13
C LEU A 283 8.61 7.64 9.85
N GLN A 284 7.98 8.70 9.35
CA GLN A 284 6.90 9.40 10.03
C GLN A 284 5.68 9.51 9.12
N TRP A 285 4.49 9.18 9.67
CA TRP A 285 3.21 9.31 8.99
C TRP A 285 2.27 10.17 9.83
N ARG A 286 1.69 11.21 9.22
CA ARG A 286 0.71 12.12 9.83
C ARG A 286 -0.71 11.68 9.57
N GLN A 287 -0.97 11.04 8.44
CA GLN A 287 -2.27 10.51 8.08
C GLN A 287 -2.40 9.03 8.47
N LYS A 288 -3.64 8.59 8.69
CA LYS A 288 -3.93 7.19 8.93
C LYS A 288 -3.56 6.38 7.68
N ARG A 289 -2.59 5.51 7.81
CA ARG A 289 -2.12 4.61 6.77
C ARG A 289 -2.58 3.17 7.08
N PRO A 290 -2.75 2.31 6.06
CA PRO A 290 -2.79 0.87 6.29
C PRO A 290 -1.57 0.41 7.10
N PRO A 291 -1.74 -0.52 8.03
CA PRO A 291 -0.65 -1.00 8.87
C PRO A 291 0.47 -1.58 8.01
N LEU A 292 1.72 -1.31 8.40
CA LEU A 292 2.88 -1.93 7.78
C LEU A 292 2.80 -3.46 7.98
N ARG A 293 2.85 -4.19 6.89
CA ARG A 293 2.87 -5.65 6.92
C ARG A 293 4.24 -6.16 7.39
N GLU A 294 4.29 -7.41 7.81
CA GLU A 294 5.54 -8.04 8.25
C GLU A 294 6.63 -8.04 7.17
N ASP A 295 6.25 -8.25 5.91
CA ASP A 295 7.14 -8.21 4.75
C ASP A 295 7.70 -6.80 4.49
N GLU A 296 6.89 -5.75 4.66
CA GLU A 296 7.36 -4.36 4.57
C GLU A 296 8.35 -4.02 5.70
N LEU A 297 8.08 -4.44 6.92
CA LEU A 297 8.99 -4.24 8.05
C LEU A 297 10.32 -4.97 7.83
N LYS A 298 10.29 -6.20 7.32
CA LYS A 298 11.49 -6.95 6.93
C LYS A 298 12.28 -6.21 5.85
N LEU A 299 11.58 -5.70 4.84
CA LEU A 299 12.20 -4.94 3.77
C LEU A 299 12.89 -3.67 4.30
N ILE A 300 12.18 -2.89 5.13
CA ILE A 300 12.75 -1.69 5.76
C ILE A 300 14.01 -2.05 6.55
N HIS A 301 13.96 -3.11 7.34
CA HIS A 301 15.09 -3.56 8.14
C HIS A 301 16.29 -4.00 7.28
N LEU A 302 16.06 -4.80 6.25
CA LEU A 302 17.11 -5.26 5.33
C LEU A 302 17.72 -4.08 4.56
N SER A 303 16.91 -3.14 4.09
CA SER A 303 17.38 -1.94 3.40
C SER A 303 18.19 -1.05 4.35
N ALA A 304 17.79 -0.93 5.60
CA ALA A 304 18.53 -0.21 6.63
C ALA A 304 19.92 -0.81 6.89
N GLN A 305 20.07 -2.14 6.85
CA GLN A 305 21.38 -2.80 6.93
C GLN A 305 22.28 -2.43 5.73
N GLN A 306 21.71 -2.30 4.52
CA GLN A 306 22.46 -1.86 3.34
C GLN A 306 22.90 -0.41 3.45
N VAL A 307 22.10 0.46 4.08
CA VAL A 307 22.53 1.84 4.41
C VAL A 307 23.76 1.83 5.31
N GLY A 308 23.78 0.97 6.34
CA GLY A 308 24.97 0.84 7.21
C GLY A 308 26.24 0.46 6.45
N LEU A 309 26.12 -0.45 5.48
CA LEU A 309 27.21 -0.80 4.58
C LEU A 309 27.62 0.39 3.69
N ALA A 310 26.65 1.07 3.08
CA ALA A 310 26.88 2.23 2.22
C ALA A 310 27.62 3.35 2.95
N LEU A 311 27.13 3.77 4.12
CA LEU A 311 27.79 4.80 4.96
C LEU A 311 29.20 4.41 5.35
N THR A 312 29.44 3.12 5.61
CA THR A 312 30.78 2.62 5.95
C THR A 312 31.72 2.68 4.74
N ILE A 313 31.29 2.24 3.56
CA ILE A 313 32.10 2.27 2.33
C ILE A 313 32.49 3.72 2.01
N THR A 314 31.54 4.65 2.00
CA THR A 314 31.80 6.06 1.73
C THR A 314 32.77 6.68 2.74
N ARG A 315 32.73 6.25 4.02
CA ARG A 315 33.67 6.72 5.08
C ARG A 315 35.11 6.27 4.85
N TYR A 316 35.32 5.10 4.22
CA TYR A 316 36.66 4.51 4.01
C TYR A 316 37.22 4.76 2.60
N GLN A 317 36.51 5.44 1.71
CA GLN A 317 37.00 5.83 0.38
C GLN A 317 37.88 7.10 0.41
N ARG A 318 38.19 7.62 1.59
CA ARG A 318 39.19 8.65 1.85
C ARG A 318 40.48 7.97 2.36
#